data_71c315d5499c1a3842fbe5b439bad9a3
#
_entry.id   71c315d5499c1a3842fbe5b439bad9a3
#
_cell.length_a   1.000
_cell.length_b   1.000
_cell.length_c   1.000
_cell.angle_alpha   90.00
_cell.angle_beta   90.00
_cell.angle_gamma   90.00
#
_symmetry.space_group_name_H-M   'P 1'
#
loop_
_entity.id
_entity.type
_entity.pdbx_description
1 polymer ?
#
loop_
_entity_poly.entity_id
_entity_poly.type
_entity_poly.pdbx_seq_one_letter_code
_entity_poly.pdbx_strand_id
1 'polypeptide(L)'
;TLHLSSAASDVYKRQSQVFDVPIAKVTDDFRRKAKAINFGIIYGITQYGLAKQISVSNEEALSFINSYFKKFPEIKDYMNTTIKTCRKQGFVTNIFGRRIHLRGINDKNFSVRAFQERAAINAPIQGSAADIIRLAMIKIDKVLEEKKKAKMLLQIHDELIFECLKKDESEVKKIIKESMT
;
A
#
# COMPACT_ATOMS: atom_id res chain seq x y z
N THR A 1 -5.28 8.00 19.86
CA THR A 1 -4.67 7.43 18.65
C THR A 1 -4.45 5.94 18.89
N LEU A 2 -5.27 5.10 18.25
CA LEU A 2 -5.11 3.63 18.29
C LEU A 2 -4.00 3.27 17.30
N HIS A 3 -2.77 3.12 17.80
CA HIS A 3 -1.71 2.48 17.04
C HIS A 3 -1.94 0.96 17.05
N LEU A 4 -2.24 0.40 15.89
CA LEU A 4 -2.18 -1.04 15.66
C LEU A 4 -0.70 -1.46 15.65
N SER A 5 -0.15 -1.82 16.79
CA SER A 5 1.25 -2.19 17.00
C SER A 5 1.71 -3.43 16.21
N SER A 6 0.78 -4.26 15.71
CA SER A 6 1.09 -5.46 14.93
C SER A 6 1.65 -5.15 13.54
N ALA A 7 1.11 -4.16 12.83
CA ALA A 7 1.60 -3.79 11.50
C ALA A 7 3.04 -3.24 11.54
N ALA A 8 3.40 -2.49 12.58
CA ALA A 8 4.76 -2.01 12.77
C ALA A 8 5.77 -3.14 12.96
N SER A 9 5.43 -4.18 13.75
CA SER A 9 6.33 -5.32 13.98
C SER A 9 6.59 -6.15 12.71
N ASP A 10 5.60 -6.28 11.84
CA ASP A 10 5.75 -7.01 10.57
C ASP A 10 6.59 -6.22 9.55
N VAL A 11 6.50 -4.89 9.57
CA VAL A 11 7.38 -4.03 8.78
C VAL A 11 8.84 -4.19 9.24
N TYR A 12 9.10 -4.25 10.55
CA TYR A 12 10.45 -4.47 11.09
C TYR A 12 11.04 -5.83 10.69
N LYS A 13 10.25 -6.90 10.76
CA LYS A 13 10.67 -8.23 10.33
C LYS A 13 11.02 -8.25 8.83
N ARG A 14 10.20 -7.65 7.98
CA ARG A 14 10.48 -7.56 6.53
C ARG A 14 11.73 -6.73 6.25
N GLN A 15 11.94 -5.63 6.97
CA GLN A 15 13.12 -4.79 6.82
C GLN A 15 14.42 -5.54 7.17
N SER A 16 14.44 -6.22 8.32
CA SER A 16 15.59 -7.05 8.72
C SER A 16 15.86 -8.15 7.69
N GLN A 17 14.82 -8.69 7.10
CA GLN A 17 14.91 -9.71 6.07
C GLN A 17 15.44 -9.20 4.73
N VAL A 18 15.08 -8.00 4.29
CA VAL A 18 15.55 -7.44 3.00
C VAL A 18 17.04 -7.11 3.02
N PHE A 19 17.54 -6.66 4.18
CA PHE A 19 18.95 -6.25 4.33
C PHE A 19 19.84 -7.31 5.00
N ASP A 20 19.27 -8.44 5.40
CA ASP A 20 19.98 -9.48 6.18
C ASP A 20 20.64 -8.92 7.46
N VAL A 21 20.01 -7.91 8.07
CA VAL A 21 20.50 -7.23 9.28
C VAL A 21 19.61 -7.61 10.46
N PRO A 22 20.18 -8.02 11.60
CA PRO A 22 19.41 -8.30 12.81
C PRO A 22 18.55 -7.10 13.23
N ILE A 23 17.31 -7.36 13.65
CA ILE A 23 16.31 -6.32 14.04
C ILE A 23 16.91 -5.30 15.02
N ALA A 24 17.76 -5.77 15.95
CA ALA A 24 18.40 -4.90 16.95
C ALA A 24 19.43 -3.90 16.37
N LYS A 25 19.87 -4.09 15.12
CA LYS A 25 20.82 -3.20 14.42
C LYS A 25 20.17 -2.31 13.38
N VAL A 26 18.84 -2.28 13.31
CA VAL A 26 18.09 -1.47 12.34
C VAL A 26 18.06 -0.02 12.82
N THR A 27 18.89 0.84 12.23
CA THR A 27 18.88 2.30 12.45
C THR A 27 17.74 2.98 11.69
N ASP A 28 17.45 4.25 12.01
CA ASP A 28 16.44 5.02 11.29
C ASP A 28 16.80 5.24 9.80
N ASP A 29 18.08 5.27 9.46
CA ASP A 29 18.54 5.33 8.07
C ASP A 29 18.24 4.03 7.33
N PHE A 30 18.50 2.88 7.95
CA PHE A 30 18.09 1.58 7.40
C PHE A 30 16.58 1.47 7.21
N ARG A 31 15.80 1.99 8.15
CA ARG A 31 14.33 2.06 8.02
C ARG A 31 13.90 2.87 6.81
N ARG A 32 14.48 4.06 6.65
CA ARG A 32 14.19 4.94 5.52
C ARG A 32 14.52 4.25 4.20
N LYS A 33 15.70 3.65 4.08
CA LYS A 33 16.14 2.90 2.90
C LYS A 33 15.24 1.69 2.61
N ALA A 34 14.92 0.89 3.63
CA ALA A 34 14.03 -0.27 3.49
C ALA A 34 12.62 0.13 3.03
N LYS A 35 12.07 1.21 3.60
CA LYS A 35 10.79 1.76 3.17
C LYS A 35 10.85 2.23 1.72
N ALA A 36 11.90 2.93 1.33
CA ALA A 36 12.12 3.39 -0.04
C ALA A 36 12.24 2.21 -1.03
N ILE A 37 12.95 1.15 -0.66
CA ILE A 37 13.09 -0.05 -1.48
C ILE A 37 11.75 -0.79 -1.62
N ASN A 38 11.06 -1.08 -0.51
CA ASN A 38 9.79 -1.80 -0.54
C ASN A 38 8.72 -1.05 -1.35
N PHE A 39 8.50 0.22 -1.05
CA PHE A 39 7.52 1.01 -1.79
C PHE A 39 7.99 1.30 -3.21
N GLY A 40 9.28 1.62 -3.39
CA GLY A 40 9.83 1.90 -4.70
C GLY A 40 9.66 0.72 -5.65
N ILE A 41 9.99 -0.51 -5.23
CA ILE A 41 9.86 -1.71 -6.06
C ILE A 41 8.40 -1.98 -6.40
N ILE A 42 7.49 -1.92 -5.43
CA ILE A 42 6.04 -2.12 -5.67
C ILE A 42 5.51 -1.05 -6.63
N TYR A 43 6.02 0.18 -6.54
CA TYR A 43 5.67 1.26 -7.47
C TYR A 43 6.47 1.25 -8.78
N GLY A 44 7.26 0.19 -9.03
CA GLY A 44 8.00 0.00 -10.27
C GLY A 44 9.15 0.99 -10.44
N ILE A 45 9.86 1.33 -9.36
CA ILE A 45 11.03 2.20 -9.41
C ILE A 45 12.14 1.56 -10.24
N THR A 46 12.81 2.36 -11.04
CA THR A 46 14.03 1.92 -11.76
C THR A 46 15.24 1.93 -10.84
N GLN A 47 16.29 1.20 -11.19
CA GLN A 47 17.57 1.24 -10.46
C GLN A 47 18.10 2.68 -10.31
N TYR A 48 17.98 3.51 -11.32
CA TYR A 48 18.41 4.92 -11.30
C TYR A 48 17.58 5.75 -10.30
N GLY A 49 16.27 5.54 -10.28
CA GLY A 49 15.36 6.19 -9.33
C GLY A 49 15.66 5.78 -7.90
N LEU A 50 15.88 4.49 -7.67
CA LEU A 50 16.21 3.96 -6.36
C LEU A 50 17.58 4.45 -5.88
N ALA A 51 18.61 4.40 -6.73
CA ALA A 51 19.96 4.88 -6.45
C ALA A 51 19.94 6.33 -5.96
N LYS A 52 19.20 7.20 -6.68
CA LYS A 52 19.02 8.60 -6.31
C LYS A 52 18.28 8.77 -4.97
N GLN A 53 17.25 7.96 -4.73
CA GLN A 53 16.39 8.10 -3.55
C GLN A 53 17.08 7.69 -2.26
N ILE A 54 17.94 6.66 -2.30
CA ILE A 54 18.64 6.14 -1.11
C ILE A 54 20.14 6.50 -1.10
N SER A 55 20.61 7.32 -2.07
CA SER A 55 21.98 7.82 -2.16
C SER A 55 23.04 6.70 -2.22
N VAL A 56 22.84 5.76 -3.14
CA VAL A 56 23.78 4.66 -3.43
C VAL A 56 24.15 4.62 -4.92
N SER A 57 25.11 3.76 -5.29
CA SER A 57 25.44 3.53 -6.70
C SER A 57 24.30 2.82 -7.47
N ASN A 58 24.30 2.94 -8.80
CA ASN A 58 23.31 2.24 -9.62
C ASN A 58 23.45 0.71 -9.52
N GLU A 59 24.68 0.22 -9.38
CA GLU A 59 24.97 -1.22 -9.22
C GLU A 59 24.44 -1.74 -7.88
N GLU A 60 24.64 -0.97 -6.81
CA GLU A 60 24.12 -1.32 -5.48
C GLU A 60 22.59 -1.29 -5.45
N ALA A 61 21.95 -0.28 -6.06
CA ALA A 61 20.51 -0.23 -6.21
C ALA A 61 19.95 -1.42 -7.02
N LEU A 62 20.62 -1.82 -8.08
CA LEU A 62 20.27 -3.01 -8.87
C LEU A 62 20.40 -4.29 -8.04
N SER A 63 21.47 -4.39 -7.24
CA SER A 63 21.68 -5.53 -6.33
C SER A 63 20.54 -5.64 -5.32
N PHE A 64 20.09 -4.54 -4.72
CA PHE A 64 18.93 -4.52 -3.82
C PHE A 64 17.65 -5.00 -4.53
N ILE A 65 17.37 -4.50 -5.74
CA ILE A 65 16.20 -4.92 -6.52
C ILE A 65 16.23 -6.41 -6.83
N ASN A 66 17.38 -6.93 -7.25
CA ASN A 66 17.56 -8.36 -7.56
C ASN A 66 17.40 -9.23 -6.31
N SER A 67 17.99 -8.83 -5.20
CA SER A 67 17.88 -9.53 -3.91
C SER A 67 16.43 -9.54 -3.41
N TYR A 68 15.71 -8.45 -3.58
CA TYR A 68 14.29 -8.34 -3.25
C TYR A 68 13.46 -9.35 -4.05
N PHE A 69 13.60 -9.38 -5.37
CA PHE A 69 12.84 -10.31 -6.20
C PHE A 69 13.29 -11.78 -6.06
N LYS A 70 14.54 -12.02 -5.67
CA LYS A 70 15.00 -13.38 -5.31
C LYS A 70 14.29 -13.87 -4.05
N LYS A 71 14.04 -12.97 -3.10
CA LYS A 71 13.40 -13.29 -1.83
C LYS A 71 11.87 -13.33 -1.91
N PHE A 72 11.30 -12.53 -2.81
CA PHE A 72 9.85 -12.41 -3.03
C PHE A 72 9.52 -12.58 -4.52
N PRO A 73 9.71 -13.81 -5.08
CA PRO A 73 9.47 -14.05 -6.50
C PRO A 73 8.01 -13.84 -6.89
N GLU A 74 7.07 -14.08 -5.98
CA GLU A 74 5.63 -13.93 -6.21
C GLU A 74 5.25 -12.47 -6.53
N ILE A 75 5.98 -11.50 -5.97
CA ILE A 75 5.76 -10.08 -6.27
C ILE A 75 6.13 -9.80 -7.73
N LYS A 76 7.25 -10.34 -8.22
CA LYS A 76 7.66 -10.21 -9.61
C LYS A 76 6.65 -10.86 -10.56
N ASP A 77 6.16 -12.03 -10.21
CA ASP A 77 5.15 -12.75 -10.99
C ASP A 77 3.82 -12.00 -11.02
N TYR A 78 3.39 -11.44 -9.89
CA TYR A 78 2.23 -10.55 -9.82
C TYR A 78 2.38 -9.36 -10.78
N MET A 79 3.51 -8.65 -10.73
CA MET A 79 3.76 -7.48 -11.57
C MET A 79 3.70 -7.85 -13.06
N ASN A 80 4.40 -8.91 -13.47
CA ASN A 80 4.46 -9.37 -14.85
C ASN A 80 3.08 -9.83 -15.34
N THR A 81 2.37 -10.60 -14.55
CA THR A 81 1.04 -11.13 -14.88
C THR A 81 0.03 -10.00 -15.00
N THR A 82 0.07 -9.04 -14.08
CA THR A 82 -0.83 -7.87 -14.08
C THR A 82 -0.62 -7.01 -15.33
N ILE A 83 0.63 -6.70 -15.68
CA ILE A 83 0.95 -5.94 -16.91
C ILE A 83 0.47 -6.71 -18.14
N LYS A 84 0.80 -8.00 -18.25
CA LYS A 84 0.41 -8.85 -19.38
C LYS A 84 -1.10 -8.90 -19.56
N THR A 85 -1.84 -9.09 -18.47
CA THR A 85 -3.30 -9.11 -18.48
C THR A 85 -3.87 -7.74 -18.85
N CYS A 86 -3.34 -6.66 -18.27
CA CYS A 86 -3.76 -5.31 -18.57
C CYS A 86 -3.54 -4.95 -20.04
N ARG A 87 -2.41 -5.32 -20.63
CA ARG A 87 -2.14 -5.11 -22.06
C ARG A 87 -3.13 -5.81 -22.98
N LYS A 88 -3.64 -6.98 -22.56
CA LYS A 88 -4.61 -7.75 -23.33
C LYS A 88 -6.03 -7.17 -23.25
N GLN A 89 -6.45 -6.71 -22.08
CA GLN A 89 -7.85 -6.31 -21.83
C GLN A 89 -8.05 -4.79 -21.64
N GLY A 90 -6.98 -4.00 -21.49
CA GLY A 90 -7.04 -2.55 -21.35
C GLY A 90 -7.41 -2.03 -19.96
N PHE A 91 -7.56 -2.91 -18.98
CA PHE A 91 -7.90 -2.55 -17.61
C PHE A 91 -7.32 -3.56 -16.61
N VAL A 92 -7.31 -3.18 -15.35
CA VAL A 92 -7.10 -4.06 -14.20
C VAL A 92 -8.33 -4.02 -13.28
N THR A 93 -8.48 -5.01 -12.41
CA THR A 93 -9.58 -5.07 -11.43
C THR A 93 -9.02 -5.12 -10.01
N ASN A 94 -9.72 -4.47 -9.08
CA ASN A 94 -9.47 -4.67 -7.66
C ASN A 94 -10.19 -5.92 -7.13
N ILE A 95 -10.04 -6.24 -5.83
CA ILE A 95 -10.64 -7.43 -5.21
C ILE A 95 -12.19 -7.41 -5.21
N PHE A 96 -12.80 -6.25 -5.40
CA PHE A 96 -14.25 -6.08 -5.50
C PHE A 96 -14.76 -6.06 -6.95
N GLY A 97 -13.89 -6.36 -7.93
CA GLY A 97 -14.26 -6.38 -9.34
C GLY A 97 -14.35 -4.99 -10.00
N ARG A 98 -14.00 -3.90 -9.32
CA ARG A 98 -13.97 -2.56 -9.91
C ARG A 98 -12.88 -2.50 -10.97
N ARG A 99 -13.25 -2.10 -12.19
CA ARG A 99 -12.35 -1.95 -13.32
C ARG A 99 -11.68 -0.59 -13.32
N ILE A 100 -10.37 -0.58 -13.51
CA ILE A 100 -9.56 0.62 -13.69
C ILE A 100 -8.94 0.55 -15.08
N HIS A 101 -9.42 1.41 -15.99
CA HIS A 101 -8.98 1.44 -17.37
C HIS A 101 -7.66 2.19 -17.54
N LEU A 102 -6.74 1.59 -18.33
CA LEU A 102 -5.39 2.09 -18.56
C LEU A 102 -5.15 2.23 -20.07
N ARG A 103 -5.69 3.29 -20.65
CA ARG A 103 -5.75 3.50 -22.11
C ARG A 103 -4.40 3.56 -22.78
N GLY A 104 -3.34 4.00 -22.06
CA GLY A 104 -1.97 4.11 -22.60
C GLY A 104 -1.09 2.89 -22.31
N ILE A 105 -1.63 1.73 -21.89
CA ILE A 105 -0.82 0.55 -21.53
C ILE A 105 -0.05 -0.04 -22.71
N ASN A 106 -0.55 0.18 -23.94
CA ASN A 106 0.08 -0.24 -25.19
C ASN A 106 0.59 0.95 -26.03
N ASP A 107 0.78 2.12 -25.42
CA ASP A 107 1.24 3.31 -26.12
C ASP A 107 2.64 3.09 -26.73
N LYS A 108 2.88 3.69 -27.91
CA LYS A 108 4.18 3.64 -28.58
C LYS A 108 5.23 4.43 -27.82
N ASN A 109 4.83 5.51 -27.14
CA ASN A 109 5.73 6.31 -26.32
C ASN A 109 6.11 5.52 -25.06
N PHE A 110 7.40 5.28 -24.89
CA PHE A 110 7.94 4.51 -23.75
C PHE A 110 7.56 5.12 -22.41
N SER A 111 7.62 6.45 -22.26
CA SER A 111 7.34 7.12 -20.98
C SER A 111 5.88 6.98 -20.58
N VAL A 112 4.95 7.11 -21.55
CA VAL A 112 3.52 6.90 -21.33
C VAL A 112 3.26 5.45 -20.94
N ARG A 113 3.81 4.50 -21.71
CA ARG A 113 3.66 3.07 -21.43
C ARG A 113 4.20 2.69 -20.06
N ALA A 114 5.41 3.12 -19.71
CA ALA A 114 6.03 2.82 -18.42
C ALA A 114 5.23 3.41 -17.24
N PHE A 115 4.64 4.60 -17.41
CA PHE A 115 3.73 5.17 -16.42
C PHE A 115 2.48 4.31 -16.23
N GLN A 116 1.86 3.87 -17.33
CA GLN A 116 0.65 3.03 -17.30
C GLN A 116 0.93 1.63 -16.73
N GLU A 117 2.10 1.05 -16.97
CA GLU A 117 2.53 -0.21 -16.37
C GLU A 117 2.64 -0.11 -14.85
N ARG A 118 3.24 0.97 -14.34
CA ARG A 118 3.27 1.24 -12.89
C ARG A 118 1.87 1.44 -12.32
N ALA A 119 1.01 2.18 -13.02
CA ALA A 119 -0.37 2.36 -12.64
C ALA A 119 -1.14 1.02 -12.61
N ALA A 120 -0.89 0.11 -13.59
CA ALA A 120 -1.49 -1.21 -13.64
C ALA A 120 -1.15 -2.06 -12.41
N ILE A 121 0.10 -2.03 -11.97
CA ILE A 121 0.55 -2.79 -10.79
C ILE A 121 -0.10 -2.24 -9.51
N ASN A 122 -0.20 -0.93 -9.38
CA ASN A 122 -0.64 -0.27 -8.16
C ASN A 122 -2.16 -0.21 -8.02
N ALA A 123 -2.88 -0.02 -9.13
CA ALA A 123 -4.31 0.24 -9.11
C ALA A 123 -5.15 -0.86 -8.42
N PRO A 124 -4.89 -2.17 -8.60
CA PRO A 124 -5.63 -3.20 -7.87
C PRO A 124 -5.45 -3.10 -6.36
N ILE A 125 -4.23 -2.84 -5.90
CA ILE A 125 -3.89 -2.78 -4.47
C ILE A 125 -4.48 -1.52 -3.84
N GLN A 126 -4.19 -0.36 -4.41
CA GLN A 126 -4.68 0.93 -3.91
C GLN A 126 -6.20 1.05 -4.03
N GLY A 127 -6.77 0.57 -5.15
CA GLY A 127 -8.22 0.55 -5.34
C GLY A 127 -8.93 -0.39 -4.36
N SER A 128 -8.32 -1.52 -4.01
CA SER A 128 -8.84 -2.42 -2.98
C SER A 128 -8.82 -1.76 -1.60
N ALA A 129 -7.72 -1.13 -1.23
CA ALA A 129 -7.60 -0.40 0.03
C ALA A 129 -8.64 0.73 0.16
N ALA A 130 -8.83 1.50 -0.92
CA ALA A 130 -9.83 2.57 -0.97
C ALA A 130 -11.27 2.03 -0.84
N ASP A 131 -11.57 0.88 -1.44
CA ASP A 131 -12.91 0.29 -1.33
C ASP A 131 -13.13 -0.34 0.06
N ILE A 132 -12.10 -0.94 0.68
CA ILE A 132 -12.19 -1.47 2.06
C ILE A 132 -12.54 -0.34 3.03
N ILE A 133 -11.81 0.78 2.99
CA ILE A 133 -12.09 1.90 3.91
C ILE A 133 -13.48 2.50 3.65
N ARG A 134 -13.89 2.61 2.39
CA ARG A 134 -15.23 3.09 2.03
C ARG A 134 -16.33 2.19 2.57
N LEU A 135 -16.20 0.87 2.44
CA LEU A 135 -17.15 -0.10 2.97
C LEU A 135 -17.21 -0.05 4.51
N ALA A 136 -16.05 0.10 5.15
CA ALA A 136 -15.97 0.31 6.58
C ALA A 136 -16.69 1.59 7.02
N MET A 137 -16.46 2.71 6.31
CA MET A 137 -17.15 3.98 6.58
C MET A 137 -18.67 3.83 6.49
N ILE A 138 -19.19 3.21 5.44
CA ILE A 138 -20.63 3.00 5.26
C ILE A 138 -21.20 2.15 6.40
N LYS A 139 -20.49 1.08 6.80
CA LYS A 139 -20.91 0.20 7.89
C LYS A 139 -20.91 0.92 9.24
N ILE A 140 -19.85 1.70 9.51
CA ILE A 140 -19.72 2.49 10.74
C ILE A 140 -20.80 3.55 10.82
N ASP A 141 -21.00 4.32 9.75
CA ASP A 141 -21.98 5.42 9.70
C ASP A 141 -23.38 4.94 10.01
N LYS A 142 -23.81 3.85 9.38
CA LYS A 142 -25.11 3.22 9.64
C LYS A 142 -25.30 2.86 11.12
N VAL A 143 -24.31 2.24 11.77
CA VAL A 143 -24.40 1.85 13.17
C VAL A 143 -24.37 3.06 14.10
N LEU A 144 -23.59 4.10 13.75
CA LEU A 144 -23.51 5.32 14.55
C LEU A 144 -24.79 6.19 14.44
N GLU A 145 -25.42 6.23 13.26
CA GLU A 145 -26.73 6.87 13.10
C GLU A 145 -27.82 6.23 13.94
N GLU A 146 -27.90 4.91 13.94
CA GLU A 146 -28.86 4.15 14.77
C GLU A 146 -28.68 4.43 16.27
N LYS A 147 -27.42 4.48 16.73
CA LYS A 147 -27.08 4.67 18.15
C LYS A 147 -27.02 6.13 18.59
N LYS A 148 -26.89 7.07 17.68
CA LYS A 148 -26.76 8.54 17.94
C LYS A 148 -25.66 8.90 18.96
N LYS A 149 -24.53 8.14 18.97
CA LYS A 149 -23.47 8.29 19.98
C LYS A 149 -22.23 9.00 19.47
N ALA A 150 -22.04 9.03 18.15
CA ALA A 150 -20.90 9.69 17.52
C ALA A 150 -21.24 10.13 16.11
N LYS A 151 -20.43 11.05 15.59
CA LYS A 151 -20.43 11.48 14.19
C LYS A 151 -19.10 11.19 13.55
N MET A 152 -19.11 10.60 12.37
CA MET A 152 -17.94 10.54 11.51
C MET A 152 -17.75 11.91 10.85
N LEU A 153 -16.60 12.57 11.08
CA LEU A 153 -16.37 13.93 10.61
C LEU A 153 -15.69 13.94 9.26
N LEU A 154 -14.57 13.21 9.14
CA LEU A 154 -13.77 13.20 7.91
C LEU A 154 -12.81 12.00 7.86
N GLN A 155 -12.29 11.75 6.66
CA GLN A 155 -11.19 10.83 6.39
C GLN A 155 -9.92 11.63 6.07
N ILE A 156 -8.80 11.28 6.71
CA ILE A 156 -7.46 11.80 6.39
C ILE A 156 -6.60 10.61 6.01
N HIS A 157 -6.29 10.45 4.72
CA HIS A 157 -5.54 9.30 4.18
C HIS A 157 -6.18 7.96 4.55
N ASP A 158 -5.61 7.25 5.51
CA ASP A 158 -6.01 5.95 6.04
C ASP A 158 -6.62 6.03 7.46
N GLU A 159 -6.85 7.23 7.96
CA GLU A 159 -7.44 7.50 9.27
C GLU A 159 -8.87 8.06 9.13
N LEU A 160 -9.75 7.67 10.05
CA LEU A 160 -11.10 8.20 10.19
C LEU A 160 -11.21 8.99 11.49
N ILE A 161 -11.78 10.20 11.43
CA ILE A 161 -11.97 11.07 12.58
C ILE A 161 -13.44 11.08 12.97
N PHE A 162 -13.67 10.86 14.26
CA PHE A 162 -14.99 10.82 14.87
C PHE A 162 -15.10 11.80 16.03
N GLU A 163 -16.29 12.35 16.21
CA GLU A 163 -16.66 13.14 17.37
C GLU A 163 -17.68 12.38 18.21
N CYS A 164 -17.42 12.25 19.51
CA CYS A 164 -18.35 11.64 20.45
C CYS A 164 -18.24 12.29 21.83
N LEU A 165 -19.25 12.07 22.67
CA LEU A 165 -19.18 12.47 24.08
C LEU A 165 -18.18 11.58 24.80
N LYS A 166 -17.41 12.15 25.75
CA LYS A 166 -16.39 11.42 26.52
C LYS A 166 -16.93 10.18 27.23
N LYS A 167 -18.17 10.21 27.71
CA LYS A 167 -18.84 9.07 28.36
C LYS A 167 -19.09 7.90 27.40
N ASP A 168 -19.23 8.17 26.10
CA ASP A 168 -19.55 7.15 25.08
C ASP A 168 -18.28 6.63 24.35
N GLU A 169 -17.09 7.16 24.66
CA GLU A 169 -15.83 6.88 23.96
C GLU A 169 -15.52 5.38 23.87
N SER A 170 -15.67 4.64 24.99
CA SER A 170 -15.34 3.21 25.03
C SER A 170 -16.26 2.38 24.13
N GLU A 171 -17.56 2.69 24.10
CA GLU A 171 -18.53 1.99 23.26
C GLU A 171 -18.31 2.34 21.79
N VAL A 172 -18.08 3.62 21.48
CA VAL A 172 -17.80 4.08 20.10
C VAL A 172 -16.54 3.40 19.56
N LYS A 173 -15.46 3.32 20.35
CA LYS A 173 -14.24 2.59 19.97
C LYS A 173 -14.50 1.12 19.66
N LYS A 174 -15.35 0.46 20.44
CA LYS A 174 -15.74 -0.94 20.21
C LYS A 174 -16.50 -1.09 18.90
N ILE A 175 -17.50 -0.23 18.64
CA ILE A 175 -18.29 -0.23 17.41
C ILE A 175 -17.37 -0.04 16.18
N ILE A 176 -16.48 0.95 16.23
CA ILE A 176 -15.56 1.23 15.12
C ILE A 176 -14.68 0.00 14.86
N LYS A 177 -14.07 -0.58 15.90
CA LYS A 177 -13.21 -1.76 15.77
C LYS A 177 -13.94 -2.95 15.15
N GLU A 178 -15.14 -3.27 15.63
CA GLU A 178 -15.98 -4.38 15.13
C GLU A 178 -16.47 -4.14 13.69
N SER A 179 -16.58 -2.88 13.28
CA SER A 179 -17.01 -2.53 11.92
C SER A 179 -15.86 -2.53 10.91
N MET A 180 -14.61 -2.42 11.36
CA MET A 180 -13.41 -2.43 10.52
C MET A 180 -12.75 -3.82 10.42
N THR A 181 -13.18 -4.77 11.19
CA THR A 181 -12.76 -6.19 11.15
C THR A 181 -13.85 -7.06 10.53
#